data_cec696734d9dd52f9feb895ee199cf66
#
_entry.id   cec696734d9dd52f9feb895ee199cf66
#
_cell.length_a   1.000
_cell.length_b   1.000
_cell.length_c   1.000
_cell.angle_alpha   90.00
_cell.angle_beta   90.00
_cell.angle_gamma   90.00
#
_symmetry.space_group_name_H-M   'P 1'
#
loop_
_entity.id
_entity.type
_entity.pdbx_description
1 polymer ?
#
loop_
_entity_poly.entity_id
_entity_poly.type
_entity_poly.pdbx_seq_one_letter_code
_entity_poly.pdbx_strand_id
1 'polypeptide(L)'
;MFNLQDQKYIPLLDLNAQIYNESEFNCKHVHLESNSDEKVFMVAFRTIPEDSTGVAHILEHTALCGSKKYPVRDPFFMMIRRSLNTFMNAFTSSDWTAYPFATLNLSLIHI
;
A
#
# COMPACT_ATOMS: atom_id res chain seq x y z
N MET A 1 15.27 -6.98 8.92
CA MET A 1 15.80 -7.14 7.53
C MET A 1 14.89 -8.07 6.75
N PHE A 2 14.54 -7.74 5.49
CA PHE A 2 13.71 -8.59 4.64
C PHE A 2 14.53 -9.77 4.08
N ASN A 3 14.05 -10.98 4.30
CA ASN A 3 14.67 -12.21 3.82
C ASN A 3 13.74 -12.85 2.78
N LEU A 4 14.31 -13.18 1.60
CA LEU A 4 13.59 -13.89 0.55
C LEU A 4 13.18 -15.28 1.06
N GLN A 5 11.87 -15.58 0.98
CA GLN A 5 11.29 -16.86 1.40
C GLN A 5 10.94 -17.73 0.22
N ASP A 6 10.41 -17.14 -0.84
CA ASP A 6 9.95 -17.87 -2.02
C ASP A 6 10.01 -16.97 -3.26
N GLN A 7 10.18 -17.61 -4.43
CA GLN A 7 10.18 -16.94 -5.73
C GLN A 7 9.53 -17.83 -6.78
N LYS A 8 8.63 -17.27 -7.57
CA LYS A 8 7.93 -18.02 -8.61
C LYS A 8 7.66 -17.14 -9.83
N TYR A 9 8.02 -17.64 -11.00
CA TYR A 9 7.58 -17.05 -12.27
C TYR A 9 6.16 -17.51 -12.60
N ILE A 10 5.29 -16.58 -13.01
CA ILE A 10 3.91 -16.81 -13.39
C ILE A 10 3.76 -16.52 -14.89
N PRO A 11 3.82 -17.55 -15.74
CA PRO A 11 3.86 -17.37 -17.21
C PRO A 11 2.62 -16.68 -17.78
N LEU A 12 1.44 -16.92 -17.18
CA LEU A 12 0.17 -16.34 -17.66
C LEU A 12 0.17 -14.80 -17.56
N LEU A 13 0.89 -14.25 -16.59
CA LEU A 13 0.93 -12.81 -16.32
C LEU A 13 2.28 -12.18 -16.70
N ASP A 14 3.22 -13.00 -17.20
CA ASP A 14 4.60 -12.60 -17.50
C ASP A 14 5.23 -11.79 -16.34
N LEU A 15 5.12 -12.33 -15.13
CA LEU A 15 5.68 -11.69 -13.95
C LEU A 15 6.43 -12.67 -13.04
N ASN A 16 7.40 -12.14 -12.32
CA ASN A 16 8.16 -12.85 -11.30
C ASN A 16 7.69 -12.39 -9.91
N ALA A 17 7.09 -13.30 -9.16
CA ALA A 17 6.62 -13.04 -7.79
C ALA A 17 7.68 -13.46 -6.78
N GLN A 18 8.05 -12.55 -5.89
CA GLN A 18 9.02 -12.76 -4.82
C GLN A 18 8.36 -12.46 -3.48
N ILE A 19 8.51 -13.35 -2.52
CA ILE A 19 7.95 -13.21 -1.18
C ILE A 19 9.09 -13.05 -0.18
N TYR A 20 9.08 -11.95 0.54
CA TYR A 20 10.01 -11.65 1.60
C TYR A 20 9.31 -11.63 2.95
N ASN A 21 10.02 -12.02 3.99
CA ASN A 21 9.57 -11.88 5.37
C ASN A 21 10.54 -11.00 6.16
N GLU A 22 9.98 -10.13 6.97
CA GLU A 22 10.70 -9.31 7.92
C GLU A 22 10.42 -9.83 9.35
N SER A 23 11.48 -10.25 10.04
CA SER A 23 11.37 -11.00 11.29
C SER A 23 11.07 -10.13 12.52
N GLU A 24 11.45 -8.86 12.51
CA GLU A 24 11.29 -7.97 13.66
C GLU A 24 9.81 -7.60 13.90
N PHE A 25 9.07 -7.29 12.81
CA PHE A 25 7.66 -6.91 12.86
C PHE A 25 6.72 -7.98 12.30
N ASN A 26 7.26 -9.16 11.93
CA ASN A 26 6.51 -10.24 11.26
C ASN A 26 5.73 -9.73 10.02
N CYS A 27 6.36 -8.89 9.25
CA CYS A 27 5.79 -8.25 8.08
C CYS A 27 6.16 -9.02 6.81
N LYS A 28 5.19 -9.24 5.92
CA LYS A 28 5.41 -9.83 4.60
C LYS A 28 5.47 -8.75 3.54
N HIS A 29 6.45 -8.86 2.64
CA HIS A 29 6.54 -8.07 1.43
C HIS A 29 6.43 -8.98 0.22
N VAL A 30 5.50 -8.68 -0.68
CA VAL A 30 5.35 -9.36 -1.96
C VAL A 30 5.78 -8.40 -3.05
N HIS A 31 6.84 -8.76 -3.77
CA HIS A 31 7.32 -8.02 -4.93
C HIS A 31 6.87 -8.73 -6.21
N LEU A 32 6.18 -8.00 -7.08
CA LEU A 32 5.70 -8.48 -8.39
C LEU A 32 6.46 -7.71 -9.46
N GLU A 33 7.49 -8.35 -10.00
CA GLU A 33 8.32 -7.79 -11.06
C GLU A 33 7.70 -8.10 -12.43
N SER A 34 7.41 -7.05 -13.21
CA SER A 34 6.84 -7.13 -14.54
C SER A 34 7.41 -6.05 -15.45
N ASN A 35 7.16 -6.16 -16.76
CA ASN A 35 7.58 -5.17 -17.77
C ASN A 35 6.67 -3.94 -17.83
N SER A 36 5.77 -3.74 -16.86
CA SER A 36 4.88 -2.59 -16.80
C SER A 36 5.63 -1.31 -16.41
N ASP A 37 5.36 -0.22 -17.10
CA ASP A 37 5.84 1.12 -16.71
C ASP A 37 5.12 1.65 -15.47
N GLU A 38 3.91 1.17 -15.19
CA GLU A 38 3.16 1.55 -14.01
C GLU A 38 3.75 0.91 -12.76
N LYS A 39 4.01 1.74 -11.76
CA LYS A 39 4.47 1.32 -10.44
C LYS A 39 3.31 1.33 -9.48
N VAL A 40 3.01 0.17 -8.91
CA VAL A 40 1.93 -0.02 -7.94
C VAL A 40 2.53 -0.34 -6.58
N PHE A 41 2.01 0.31 -5.56
CA PHE A 41 2.34 0.03 -4.17
C PHE A 41 1.06 -0.13 -3.36
N MET A 42 1.04 -1.09 -2.45
CA MET A 42 -0.04 -1.25 -1.49
C MET A 42 0.53 -1.66 -0.13
N VAL A 43 0.13 -0.97 0.90
CA VAL A 43 0.29 -1.46 2.27
C VAL A 43 -1.07 -1.92 2.80
N ALA A 44 -1.10 -3.11 3.40
CA ALA A 44 -2.30 -3.69 3.99
C ALA A 44 -2.04 -4.10 5.44
N PHE A 45 -2.99 -3.77 6.31
CA PHE A 45 -2.98 -4.09 7.72
C PHE A 45 -4.14 -5.04 8.03
N ARG A 46 -3.88 -6.03 8.87
CA ARG A 46 -4.95 -6.85 9.44
C ARG A 46 -5.63 -6.06 10.55
N THR A 47 -6.89 -5.70 10.34
CA THR A 47 -7.69 -4.87 11.26
C THR A 47 -8.98 -5.58 11.62
N ILE A 48 -8.88 -6.64 12.43
CA ILE A 48 -10.05 -7.40 12.89
C ILE A 48 -10.78 -6.54 13.93
N PRO A 49 -12.07 -6.16 13.69
CA PRO A 49 -12.83 -5.40 14.65
C PRO A 49 -13.20 -6.27 15.86
N GLU A 50 -13.15 -5.70 17.06
CA GLU A 50 -13.64 -6.33 18.30
C GLU A 50 -15.12 -6.05 18.52
N ASP A 51 -15.65 -5.01 17.87
CA ASP A 51 -17.04 -4.57 17.97
C ASP A 51 -17.52 -3.90 16.68
N SER A 52 -18.75 -3.37 16.68
CA SER A 52 -19.37 -2.70 15.53
C SER A 52 -19.21 -1.16 15.53
N THR A 53 -18.24 -0.61 16.25
CA THR A 53 -18.02 0.85 16.35
C THR A 53 -17.41 1.46 15.11
N GLY A 54 -16.86 0.67 14.19
CA GLY A 54 -16.24 1.13 12.94
C GLY A 54 -14.90 1.82 13.13
N VAL A 55 -14.19 1.57 14.22
CA VAL A 55 -12.90 2.21 14.56
C VAL A 55 -11.88 2.08 13.43
N ALA A 56 -11.76 0.93 12.79
CA ALA A 56 -10.80 0.72 11.70
C ALA A 56 -11.09 1.65 10.50
N HIS A 57 -12.35 1.85 10.15
CA HIS A 57 -12.78 2.73 9.08
C HIS A 57 -12.56 4.22 9.41
N ILE A 58 -12.88 4.62 10.65
CA ILE A 58 -12.60 5.99 11.12
C ILE A 58 -11.09 6.26 11.12
N LEU A 59 -10.29 5.29 11.57
CA LEU A 59 -8.83 5.41 11.58
C LEU A 59 -8.27 5.51 10.16
N GLU A 60 -8.82 4.78 9.19
CA GLU A 60 -8.45 4.88 7.77
C GLU A 60 -8.60 6.32 7.26
N HIS A 61 -9.76 6.93 7.49
CA HIS A 61 -9.99 8.33 7.11
C HIS A 61 -9.03 9.30 7.82
N THR A 62 -8.81 9.13 9.12
CA THR A 62 -7.93 10.03 9.88
C THR A 62 -6.45 9.87 9.53
N ALA A 63 -6.01 8.67 9.16
CA ALA A 63 -4.65 8.43 8.70
C ALA A 63 -4.29 9.21 7.43
N LEU A 64 -5.29 9.55 6.61
CA LEU A 64 -5.13 10.31 5.38
C LEU A 64 -5.20 11.84 5.57
N CYS A 65 -5.48 12.31 6.78
CA CYS A 65 -5.64 13.76 7.08
C CYS A 65 -4.33 14.53 7.30
N GLY A 66 -3.18 13.88 7.13
CA GLY A 66 -1.87 14.49 7.28
C GLY A 66 -0.96 13.75 8.26
N SER A 67 0.26 14.24 8.39
CA SER A 67 1.26 13.62 9.27
C SER A 67 2.12 14.68 9.96
N LYS A 68 2.89 14.26 10.98
CA LYS A 68 3.86 15.13 11.65
C LYS A 68 4.89 15.72 10.68
N LYS A 69 5.32 14.94 9.68
CA LYS A 69 6.27 15.38 8.65
C LYS A 69 5.60 16.29 7.61
N TYR A 70 4.33 16.04 7.32
CA TYR A 70 3.55 16.78 6.33
C TYR A 70 2.25 17.28 6.99
N PRO A 71 2.31 18.39 7.77
CA PRO A 71 1.18 18.91 8.53
C PRO A 71 0.24 19.74 7.64
N VAL A 72 -0.24 19.14 6.57
CA VAL A 72 -1.20 19.73 5.62
C VAL A 72 -2.59 19.16 5.89
N ARG A 73 -3.59 20.01 5.72
CA ARG A 73 -4.99 19.60 5.86
C ARG A 73 -5.43 18.86 4.61
N ASP A 74 -6.00 17.67 4.79
CA ASP A 74 -6.57 16.83 3.73
C ASP A 74 -5.63 16.58 2.53
N PRO A 75 -4.37 16.09 2.76
CA PRO A 75 -3.39 15.89 1.69
C PRO A 75 -3.88 14.88 0.64
N PHE A 76 -4.69 13.92 1.04
CA PHE A 76 -5.21 12.88 0.15
C PHE A 76 -5.99 13.48 -1.02
N PHE A 77 -6.98 14.36 -0.76
CA PHE A 77 -7.75 14.99 -1.83
C PHE A 77 -6.95 15.98 -2.66
N MET A 78 -5.92 16.59 -2.07
CA MET A 78 -5.00 17.43 -2.82
C MET A 78 -4.13 16.62 -3.77
N MET A 79 -3.67 15.45 -3.34
CA MET A 79 -2.81 14.55 -4.12
C MET A 79 -3.58 13.89 -5.28
N ILE A 80 -4.83 13.47 -5.08
CA ILE A 80 -5.66 12.92 -6.16
C ILE A 80 -5.79 13.90 -7.34
N ARG A 81 -5.84 15.20 -7.04
CA ARG A 81 -6.04 16.24 -8.08
C ARG A 81 -4.76 16.76 -8.70
N ARG A 82 -3.60 16.61 -8.04
CA ARG A 82 -2.37 17.35 -8.39
C ARG A 82 -1.12 16.48 -8.51
N SER A 83 -1.17 15.22 -8.12
CA SER A 83 -0.01 14.32 -8.27
C SER A 83 -0.07 13.54 -9.57
N LEU A 84 1.06 12.99 -9.97
CA LEU A 84 1.20 12.13 -11.17
C LEU A 84 0.76 10.68 -10.88
N ASN A 85 -0.16 10.50 -9.95
CA ASN A 85 -0.75 9.19 -9.66
C ASN A 85 -1.74 8.81 -10.77
N THR A 86 -1.73 7.54 -11.16
CA THR A 86 -2.74 6.94 -12.02
C THR A 86 -3.90 6.36 -11.20
N PHE A 87 -3.62 5.99 -9.95
CA PHE A 87 -4.61 5.50 -9.00
C PHE A 87 -4.17 5.80 -7.56
N MET A 88 -5.11 6.18 -6.71
CA MET A 88 -4.92 6.32 -5.27
C MET A 88 -6.24 6.08 -4.55
N ASN A 89 -6.24 5.22 -3.54
CA ASN A 89 -7.43 4.95 -2.75
C ASN A 89 -7.07 4.44 -1.34
N ALA A 90 -8.09 4.25 -0.51
CA ALA A 90 -8.02 3.52 0.73
C ALA A 90 -9.24 2.62 0.83
N PHE A 91 -9.10 1.46 1.45
CA PHE A 91 -10.15 0.47 1.60
C PHE A 91 -10.14 -0.08 3.02
N THR A 92 -11.31 -0.13 3.63
CA THR A 92 -11.52 -0.88 4.88
C THR A 92 -12.56 -1.98 4.61
N SER A 93 -12.17 -3.21 4.87
CA SER A 93 -13.02 -4.41 4.79
C SER A 93 -13.31 -4.93 6.20
N SER A 94 -13.91 -6.11 6.30
CA SER A 94 -14.30 -6.72 7.58
C SER A 94 -13.10 -7.07 8.48
N ASP A 95 -11.94 -7.35 7.92
CA ASP A 95 -10.76 -7.84 8.65
C ASP A 95 -9.43 -7.27 8.19
N TRP A 96 -9.44 -6.33 7.24
CA TRP A 96 -8.25 -5.66 6.74
C TRP A 96 -8.52 -4.22 6.29
N THR A 97 -7.48 -3.40 6.33
CA THR A 97 -7.44 -2.02 5.79
C THR A 97 -6.24 -1.88 4.87
N ALA A 98 -6.41 -1.32 3.69
CA ALA A 98 -5.34 -1.18 2.72
C ALA A 98 -5.30 0.21 2.07
N TYR A 99 -4.08 0.64 1.74
CA TYR A 99 -3.78 1.93 1.10
C TYR A 99 -2.98 1.68 -0.18
N PRO A 100 -3.66 1.46 -1.32
CA PRO A 100 -3.00 1.31 -2.61
C PRO A 100 -2.79 2.66 -3.30
N PHE A 101 -1.71 2.75 -4.07
CA PHE A 101 -1.54 3.79 -5.07
C PHE A 101 -0.72 3.30 -6.26
N ALA A 102 -0.90 3.94 -7.42
CA ALA A 102 -0.17 3.66 -8.64
C ALA A 102 0.29 4.96 -9.31
N THR A 103 1.41 4.89 -10.01
CA THR A 103 1.98 6.02 -10.75
C THR A 103 2.85 5.54 -11.90
N LEU A 104 2.96 6.34 -12.95
CA LEU A 104 3.95 6.18 -14.02
C LEU A 104 5.28 6.86 -13.70
N ASN A 105 5.36 7.59 -12.59
CA ASN A 105 6.56 8.32 -12.22
C ASN A 105 7.52 7.44 -11.40
N LEU A 106 8.80 7.47 -11.77
CA LEU A 106 9.89 6.78 -11.07
C LEU A 106 10.16 7.31 -9.66
N SER A 107 9.54 8.43 -9.26
CA SER A 107 9.73 9.05 -7.93
C SER A 107 9.22 8.21 -6.75
N LEU A 108 8.55 7.09 -6.99
CA LEU A 108 8.23 6.10 -5.97
C LEU A 108 9.46 5.58 -5.21
N ILE A 109 10.63 5.62 -5.83
CA ILE A 109 11.89 5.18 -5.22
C ILE A 109 12.33 6.12 -4.08
N HIS A 110 11.78 7.33 -4.02
CA HIS A 110 12.16 8.36 -3.04
C HIS A 110 11.18 8.50 -1.86
N ILE A 111 10.18 7.63 -1.78
CA ILE A 111 9.30 7.53 -0.62
C ILE A 111 9.91 6.59 0.40
#